data_69eb4f0527e5d0ae01f79294114e1be8
#
_entry.id   69eb4f0527e5d0ae01f79294114e1be8
#
_cell.length_a   1.000
_cell.length_b   1.000
_cell.length_c   1.000
_cell.angle_alpha   90.00
_cell.angle_beta   90.00
_cell.angle_gamma   90.00
#
_symmetry.space_group_name_H-M   'P 1'
#
loop_
_entity.id
_entity.type
_entity.pdbx_description
1 polymer ?
#
loop_
_entity_poly.entity_id
_entity_poly.type
_entity_poly.pdbx_seq_one_letter_code
_entity_poly.pdbx_strand_id
1 'polypeptide(L)'
;MPSSRCSFLLIAACALLIGTAAGLEAPAANAQASSSLAPTPPMGWNSWNKFGCNVSEKLIREIADAMVSSGMKAAGYQYVNIDDCWQVSRDAQGTIVADPERFPSGIKALADYVHGKGLKLGIYTDAGTGTCEKRPGSLNHEVQDAKTYASWGIDYVKIDWCNAEGLDPEVQYAKLRDALAQSGRPIVFSICNWGVKAPWRWGPKTGNLWRTTGDISDDYDRMSLIGFGQNGLEKFAGPGHWNDPDMLEVGNGKMNRDEYRTHMALWVILAAPLLAGNDIRTMSAETKDLLTNPEVIAVDQDAKGVQGHRVWQEGPLEIWTKPLADGSQAVGLFNRSESAVKMTLDFKTIGAPSAAKLRYLLDRKDLGTAQDSYTAEVPRHGAVLLKVSK
;
A
#
# COMPACT_ATOMS: atom_id res chain seq x y z
N MET A 1 52.35 -88.35 -3.10
CA MET A 1 51.20 -89.23 -2.99
C MET A 1 50.28 -88.68 -1.91
N PRO A 2 49.03 -88.84 -2.07
CA PRO A 2 48.01 -88.14 -2.84
C PRO A 2 47.07 -87.37 -1.87
N SER A 3 46.15 -86.61 -2.17
CA SER A 3 44.92 -86.72 -2.90
C SER A 3 44.11 -85.44 -2.76
N SER A 4 43.50 -85.09 -3.80
CA SER A 4 42.52 -83.98 -3.96
C SER A 4 41.27 -84.18 -3.11
N ARG A 5 40.74 -83.04 -2.64
CA ARG A 5 39.27 -82.90 -2.51
C ARG A 5 38.84 -81.41 -2.75
N CYS A 6 38.00 -81.30 -3.72
CA CYS A 6 37.20 -80.07 -4.01
C CYS A 6 36.33 -79.69 -2.84
N SER A 7 36.24 -78.40 -2.56
CA SER A 7 35.15 -77.85 -1.77
C SER A 7 34.63 -76.57 -2.43
N PHE A 8 33.33 -76.56 -2.72
CA PHE A 8 32.57 -75.50 -3.33
C PHE A 8 32.51 -74.28 -2.39
N LEU A 9 32.93 -73.07 -2.85
CA LEU A 9 32.67 -71.85 -2.20
C LEU A 9 31.26 -71.33 -2.63
N LEU A 10 30.35 -71.21 -1.66
CA LEU A 10 29.14 -70.40 -1.78
C LEU A 10 29.51 -68.92 -1.62
N ILE A 11 29.26 -68.16 -2.68
CA ILE A 11 29.37 -66.67 -2.62
C ILE A 11 28.01 -66.16 -2.16
N ALA A 12 27.94 -65.62 -0.92
CA ALA A 12 26.78 -64.89 -0.43
C ALA A 12 26.90 -63.45 -0.94
N ALA A 13 26.01 -63.04 -1.81
CA ALA A 13 25.87 -61.64 -2.25
C ALA A 13 25.11 -60.83 -1.19
N CYS A 14 25.84 -59.95 -0.49
CA CYS A 14 25.25 -58.90 0.34
C CYS A 14 24.75 -57.76 -0.57
N ALA A 15 23.46 -57.65 -0.75
CA ALA A 15 22.83 -56.51 -1.39
C ALA A 15 22.84 -55.34 -0.40
N LEU A 16 23.67 -54.31 -0.63
CA LEU A 16 23.58 -53.01 0.03
C LEU A 16 22.35 -52.30 -0.50
N LEU A 17 21.32 -52.14 0.32
CA LEU A 17 20.23 -51.23 0.11
C LEU A 17 20.72 -49.79 0.44
N ILE A 18 21.09 -49.04 -0.58
CA ILE A 18 21.30 -47.60 -0.46
C ILE A 18 19.92 -46.97 -0.41
N GLY A 19 19.46 -46.61 0.81
CA GLY A 19 18.29 -45.81 1.02
C GLY A 19 18.57 -44.37 0.57
N THR A 20 18.04 -43.97 -0.59
CA THR A 20 17.97 -42.55 -0.99
C THR A 20 16.96 -41.86 -0.09
N ALA A 21 17.44 -41.11 0.88
CA ALA A 21 16.62 -40.13 1.58
C ALA A 21 16.19 -39.06 0.55
N ALA A 22 15.00 -39.17 0.04
CA ALA A 22 14.36 -38.10 -0.69
C ALA A 22 14.10 -36.98 0.31
N GLY A 23 14.94 -35.95 0.30
CA GLY A 23 14.67 -34.70 0.98
C GLY A 23 13.39 -34.14 0.40
N LEU A 24 12.33 -34.07 1.19
CA LEU A 24 11.14 -33.28 0.90
C LEU A 24 11.55 -31.81 0.96
N GLU A 25 11.97 -31.26 -0.18
CA GLU A 25 11.98 -29.81 -0.37
C GLU A 25 10.53 -29.34 -0.29
N ALA A 26 10.20 -28.62 0.77
CA ALA A 26 8.93 -27.91 0.85
C ALA A 26 8.83 -26.94 -0.34
N PRO A 27 7.75 -26.95 -1.11
CA PRO A 27 7.65 -26.12 -2.31
C PRO A 27 7.71 -24.63 -1.93
N ALA A 28 8.41 -23.86 -2.75
CA ALA A 28 8.46 -22.40 -2.71
C ALA A 28 7.10 -21.77 -3.09
N ALA A 29 6.05 -22.11 -2.33
CA ALA A 29 4.69 -21.60 -2.55
C ALA A 29 4.50 -20.14 -2.06
N ASN A 30 5.44 -19.62 -1.25
CA ASN A 30 5.24 -18.33 -0.57
C ASN A 30 5.57 -17.08 -1.41
N ALA A 31 6.44 -17.19 -2.41
CA ALA A 31 6.80 -16.02 -3.24
C ALA A 31 5.72 -15.69 -4.29
N GLN A 32 4.96 -16.67 -4.74
CA GLN A 32 3.93 -16.49 -5.77
C GLN A 32 2.58 -16.03 -5.18
N ALA A 33 2.32 -16.33 -3.89
CA ALA A 33 1.13 -15.88 -3.19
C ALA A 33 1.17 -14.38 -2.88
N SER A 34 2.35 -13.79 -2.62
CA SER A 34 2.50 -12.36 -2.36
C SER A 34 2.29 -11.50 -3.63
N SER A 35 2.68 -11.98 -4.81
CA SER A 35 2.49 -11.26 -6.07
C SER A 35 1.04 -11.25 -6.57
N SER A 36 0.18 -12.12 -6.04
CA SER A 36 -1.27 -12.12 -6.33
C SER A 36 -2.05 -11.14 -5.45
N LEU A 37 -1.47 -10.73 -4.30
CA LEU A 37 -2.01 -9.70 -3.43
C LEU A 37 -1.45 -8.33 -3.86
N ALA A 38 -2.30 -7.30 -3.87
CA ALA A 38 -1.92 -5.95 -4.25
C ALA A 38 -1.17 -5.87 -5.61
N PRO A 39 -1.69 -6.43 -6.71
CA PRO A 39 -1.03 -6.36 -8.03
C PRO A 39 -0.87 -4.91 -8.53
N THR A 40 -1.72 -4.02 -8.07
CA THR A 40 -1.63 -2.56 -8.13
C THR A 40 -1.65 -1.98 -6.72
N PRO A 41 -1.28 -0.71 -6.51
CA PRO A 41 -1.34 -0.11 -5.18
C PRO A 41 -2.74 -0.24 -4.56
N PRO A 42 -2.88 -0.67 -3.30
CA PRO A 42 -4.19 -0.78 -2.66
C PRO A 42 -4.94 0.54 -2.63
N MET A 43 -6.24 0.50 -2.95
CA MET A 43 -7.14 1.64 -2.86
C MET A 43 -8.21 1.38 -1.80
N GLY A 44 -8.45 2.36 -0.93
CA GLY A 44 -9.41 2.22 0.16
C GLY A 44 -9.59 3.47 1.00
N TRP A 45 -10.03 3.25 2.22
CA TRP A 45 -10.22 4.26 3.25
C TRP A 45 -9.67 3.72 4.58
N ASN A 46 -9.16 4.63 5.43
CA ASN A 46 -8.68 4.28 6.77
C ASN A 46 -9.20 5.30 7.77
N SER A 47 -9.53 4.83 8.98
CA SER A 47 -10.22 5.65 9.99
C SER A 47 -9.34 6.68 10.69
N TRP A 48 -8.00 6.57 10.65
CA TRP A 48 -7.13 7.27 11.59
C TRP A 48 -7.16 8.79 11.45
N ASN A 49 -6.84 9.33 10.26
CA ASN A 49 -6.55 10.77 10.12
C ASN A 49 -7.75 11.66 10.47
N LYS A 50 -8.96 11.20 10.21
CA LYS A 50 -10.18 11.96 10.55
C LYS A 50 -10.73 11.65 11.93
N PHE A 51 -10.67 10.38 12.35
CA PHE A 51 -11.44 9.93 13.50
C PHE A 51 -10.57 9.52 14.70
N GLY A 52 -9.27 9.22 14.51
CA GLY A 52 -8.42 8.70 15.58
C GLY A 52 -9.10 7.53 16.29
N CYS A 53 -9.14 7.58 17.62
CA CYS A 53 -9.83 6.61 18.45
C CYS A 53 -11.37 6.74 18.47
N ASN A 54 -11.96 7.72 17.77
CA ASN A 54 -13.41 7.82 17.67
C ASN A 54 -13.96 6.91 16.56
N VAL A 55 -13.70 5.63 16.69
CA VAL A 55 -14.09 4.58 15.74
C VAL A 55 -15.11 3.63 16.38
N SER A 56 -16.09 3.17 15.60
CA SER A 56 -17.14 2.24 16.04
C SER A 56 -17.69 1.42 14.88
N GLU A 57 -18.35 0.31 15.18
CA GLU A 57 -19.06 -0.50 14.20
C GLU A 57 -20.03 0.33 13.34
N LYS A 58 -20.78 1.23 13.99
CA LYS A 58 -21.70 2.15 13.29
C LYS A 58 -20.96 3.00 12.26
N LEU A 59 -19.85 3.64 12.66
CA LEU A 59 -19.05 4.45 11.76
C LEU A 59 -18.57 3.64 10.55
N ILE A 60 -18.01 2.45 10.79
CA ILE A 60 -17.46 1.62 9.72
C ILE A 60 -18.54 1.14 8.75
N ARG A 61 -19.75 0.82 9.22
CA ARG A 61 -20.91 0.50 8.37
C ARG A 61 -21.31 1.70 7.51
N GLU A 62 -21.41 2.89 8.11
CA GLU A 62 -21.74 4.13 7.39
C GLU A 62 -20.68 4.50 6.33
N ILE A 63 -19.41 4.27 6.63
CA ILE A 63 -18.30 4.47 5.68
C ILE A 63 -18.39 3.46 4.52
N ALA A 64 -18.67 2.19 4.80
CA ALA A 64 -18.85 1.18 3.74
C ALA A 64 -20.03 1.54 2.81
N ASP A 65 -21.14 2.02 3.37
CA ASP A 65 -22.29 2.49 2.61
C ASP A 65 -21.93 3.74 1.78
N ALA A 66 -21.21 4.69 2.37
CA ALA A 66 -20.76 5.90 1.69
C ALA A 66 -19.75 5.60 0.56
N MET A 67 -18.86 4.63 0.74
CA MET A 67 -17.94 4.20 -0.32
C MET A 67 -18.68 3.66 -1.54
N VAL A 68 -19.79 2.95 -1.34
CA VAL A 68 -20.64 2.47 -2.44
C VAL A 68 -21.43 3.64 -3.05
N SER A 69 -22.13 4.42 -2.22
CA SER A 69 -23.07 5.45 -2.70
C SER A 69 -22.37 6.68 -3.31
N SER A 70 -21.16 6.99 -2.89
CA SER A 70 -20.36 8.09 -3.47
C SER A 70 -19.77 7.76 -4.85
N GLY A 71 -19.70 6.47 -5.22
CA GLY A 71 -19.03 6.01 -6.43
C GLY A 71 -17.55 5.64 -6.23
N MET A 72 -16.98 5.78 -5.03
CA MET A 72 -15.59 5.40 -4.76
C MET A 72 -15.35 3.92 -5.04
N LYS A 73 -16.29 3.01 -4.65
CA LYS A 73 -16.19 1.59 -5.01
C LYS A 73 -16.11 1.38 -6.52
N ALA A 74 -16.96 2.06 -7.28
CA ALA A 74 -16.94 1.98 -8.75
C ALA A 74 -15.66 2.55 -9.36
N ALA A 75 -15.02 3.50 -8.69
CA ALA A 75 -13.71 4.06 -9.06
C ALA A 75 -12.52 3.17 -8.67
N GLY A 76 -12.73 2.05 -7.96
CA GLY A 76 -11.69 1.07 -7.63
C GLY A 76 -11.30 0.98 -6.15
N TYR A 77 -11.86 1.82 -5.28
CA TYR A 77 -11.63 1.72 -3.83
C TYR A 77 -12.29 0.47 -3.26
N GLN A 78 -11.52 -0.38 -2.60
CA GLN A 78 -11.99 -1.69 -2.15
C GLN A 78 -11.90 -1.88 -0.63
N TYR A 79 -10.90 -1.27 0.03
CA TYR A 79 -10.62 -1.54 1.43
C TYR A 79 -11.27 -0.51 2.34
N VAL A 80 -11.93 -0.99 3.40
CA VAL A 80 -12.37 -0.20 4.55
C VAL A 80 -11.51 -0.63 5.74
N ASN A 81 -10.54 0.21 6.11
CA ASN A 81 -9.57 -0.16 7.14
C ASN A 81 -9.90 0.52 8.47
N ILE A 82 -10.04 -0.30 9.50
CA ILE A 82 -10.14 0.14 10.89
C ILE A 82 -8.70 0.29 11.40
N ASP A 83 -8.33 1.50 11.84
CA ASP A 83 -7.02 1.77 12.45
C ASP A 83 -7.04 1.48 13.96
N ASP A 84 -6.14 2.04 14.75
CA ASP A 84 -6.00 1.78 16.20
C ASP A 84 -7.31 2.00 17.00
N CYS A 85 -7.35 1.54 18.24
CA CYS A 85 -8.45 1.70 19.21
C CYS A 85 -9.69 0.82 18.99
N TRP A 86 -9.66 -0.17 18.11
CA TRP A 86 -10.76 -1.13 18.00
C TRP A 86 -10.72 -2.21 19.07
N GLN A 87 -9.52 -2.60 19.54
CA GLN A 87 -9.27 -3.61 20.56
C GLN A 87 -9.12 -3.01 21.95
N VAL A 88 -9.44 -3.78 23.00
CA VAL A 88 -9.34 -3.31 24.40
C VAL A 88 -8.50 -4.22 25.29
N SER A 89 -8.49 -5.54 25.05
CA SER A 89 -7.85 -6.51 25.94
C SER A 89 -7.52 -7.80 25.19
N ARG A 90 -7.00 -8.77 25.94
CA ARG A 90 -6.97 -10.19 25.54
C ARG A 90 -7.80 -11.00 26.54
N ASP A 91 -8.48 -12.05 26.05
CA ASP A 91 -9.19 -12.98 26.90
C ASP A 91 -8.25 -13.93 27.66
N ALA A 92 -8.80 -14.82 28.47
CA ALA A 92 -8.03 -15.79 29.27
C ALA A 92 -7.21 -16.78 28.39
N GLN A 93 -7.55 -16.92 27.10
CA GLN A 93 -6.85 -17.74 26.13
C GLN A 93 -5.84 -16.93 25.31
N GLY A 94 -5.71 -15.63 25.60
CA GLY A 94 -4.82 -14.71 24.89
C GLY A 94 -5.40 -14.15 23.59
N THR A 95 -6.65 -14.47 23.23
CA THR A 95 -7.30 -13.97 22.01
C THR A 95 -7.58 -12.47 22.14
N ILE A 96 -7.28 -11.71 21.09
CA ILE A 96 -7.56 -10.28 21.04
C ILE A 96 -9.07 -10.01 21.08
N VAL A 97 -9.48 -9.05 21.90
CA VAL A 97 -10.89 -8.71 22.14
C VAL A 97 -11.18 -7.32 21.59
N ALA A 98 -12.17 -7.24 20.69
CA ALA A 98 -12.71 -5.95 20.24
C ALA A 98 -13.43 -5.23 21.38
N ASP A 99 -13.46 -3.90 21.34
CA ASP A 99 -14.23 -3.08 22.29
C ASP A 99 -15.72 -3.44 22.19
N PRO A 100 -16.34 -4.02 23.23
CA PRO A 100 -17.72 -4.50 23.14
C PRO A 100 -18.76 -3.37 23.09
N GLU A 101 -18.41 -2.16 23.53
CA GLU A 101 -19.31 -1.01 23.45
C GLU A 101 -19.28 -0.40 22.02
N ARG A 102 -18.10 -0.37 21.41
CA ARG A 102 -17.90 0.21 20.09
C ARG A 102 -18.21 -0.77 18.95
N PHE A 103 -17.96 -2.06 19.15
CA PHE A 103 -18.15 -3.14 18.19
C PHE A 103 -19.02 -4.26 18.78
N PRO A 104 -20.28 -3.96 19.14
CA PRO A 104 -21.14 -4.90 19.88
C PRO A 104 -21.46 -6.19 19.13
N SER A 105 -21.45 -6.17 17.80
CA SER A 105 -21.67 -7.38 16.99
C SER A 105 -20.38 -8.18 16.74
N GLY A 106 -19.23 -7.64 17.12
CA GLY A 106 -17.91 -8.20 16.87
C GLY A 106 -17.38 -7.96 15.44
N ILE A 107 -16.06 -8.13 15.30
CA ILE A 107 -15.37 -7.82 14.04
C ILE A 107 -15.80 -8.76 12.89
N LYS A 108 -16.10 -10.03 13.19
CA LYS A 108 -16.56 -10.96 12.14
C LYS A 108 -17.87 -10.50 11.50
N ALA A 109 -18.86 -10.12 12.31
CA ALA A 109 -20.15 -9.65 11.79
C ALA A 109 -20.01 -8.34 10.99
N LEU A 110 -19.06 -7.48 11.40
CA LEU A 110 -18.71 -6.28 10.65
C LEU A 110 -18.02 -6.62 9.31
N ALA A 111 -17.12 -7.60 9.29
CA ALA A 111 -16.50 -8.08 8.07
C ALA A 111 -17.56 -8.65 7.09
N ASP A 112 -18.47 -9.47 7.59
CA ASP A 112 -19.57 -10.01 6.78
C ASP A 112 -20.44 -8.89 6.16
N TYR A 113 -20.70 -7.82 6.93
CA TYR A 113 -21.42 -6.64 6.41
C TYR A 113 -20.65 -5.93 5.30
N VAL A 114 -19.37 -5.66 5.50
CA VAL A 114 -18.51 -4.98 4.52
C VAL A 114 -18.37 -5.83 3.25
N HIS A 115 -18.19 -7.14 3.40
CA HIS A 115 -18.17 -8.09 2.29
C HIS A 115 -19.50 -8.13 1.54
N GLY A 116 -20.64 -8.04 2.26
CA GLY A 116 -21.98 -7.93 1.65
C GLY A 116 -22.16 -6.69 0.77
N LYS A 117 -21.34 -5.64 0.95
CA LYS A 117 -21.28 -4.47 0.05
C LYS A 117 -20.30 -4.70 -1.12
N GLY A 118 -19.61 -5.85 -1.18
CA GLY A 118 -18.57 -6.15 -2.16
C GLY A 118 -17.31 -5.33 -1.92
N LEU A 119 -17.02 -4.97 -0.67
CA LEU A 119 -15.83 -4.32 -0.19
C LEU A 119 -15.01 -5.30 0.66
N LYS A 120 -13.82 -4.90 1.09
CA LYS A 120 -12.89 -5.67 1.90
C LYS A 120 -12.66 -4.97 3.23
N LEU A 121 -12.57 -5.72 4.33
CA LEU A 121 -12.30 -5.16 5.65
C LEU A 121 -10.82 -5.32 6.01
N GLY A 122 -10.19 -4.20 6.40
CA GLY A 122 -8.87 -4.18 7.00
C GLY A 122 -8.92 -3.90 8.49
N ILE A 123 -7.85 -4.30 9.18
CA ILE A 123 -7.68 -4.12 10.62
C ILE A 123 -6.26 -3.65 10.94
N TYR A 124 -6.06 -3.16 12.15
CA TYR A 124 -4.80 -2.65 12.66
C TYR A 124 -4.31 -3.46 13.86
N THR A 125 -3.00 -3.62 13.96
CA THR A 125 -2.32 -4.07 15.18
C THR A 125 -0.92 -3.45 15.24
N ASP A 126 -0.12 -3.90 16.20
CA ASP A 126 1.26 -3.44 16.41
C ASP A 126 2.21 -4.63 16.54
N ALA A 127 3.43 -4.48 16.07
CA ALA A 127 4.48 -5.50 16.15
C ALA A 127 5.09 -5.61 17.57
N GLY A 128 4.88 -4.61 18.41
CA GLY A 128 5.33 -4.53 19.80
C GLY A 128 4.32 -5.10 20.80
N THR A 129 4.56 -4.80 22.07
CA THR A 129 3.71 -5.24 23.18
C THR A 129 2.37 -4.48 23.24
N GLY A 130 2.33 -3.28 22.68
CA GLY A 130 1.16 -2.41 22.67
C GLY A 130 1.14 -1.51 21.46
N THR A 131 -0.06 -1.10 21.05
CA THR A 131 -0.26 -0.12 19.99
C THR A 131 0.19 1.28 20.41
N CYS A 132 0.19 2.24 19.48
CA CYS A 132 0.51 3.64 19.77
C CYS A 132 -0.46 4.24 20.82
N GLU A 133 -1.72 3.79 20.82
CA GLU A 133 -2.75 4.15 21.79
C GLU A 133 -2.81 3.17 22.99
N LYS A 134 -1.73 2.42 23.23
CA LYS A 134 -1.57 1.51 24.37
C LYS A 134 -2.64 0.42 24.45
N ARG A 135 -3.14 -0.02 23.29
CA ARG A 135 -3.98 -1.21 23.17
C ARG A 135 -3.08 -2.44 23.03
N PRO A 136 -3.57 -3.68 23.25
CA PRO A 136 -2.73 -4.87 23.09
C PRO A 136 -2.14 -4.98 21.70
N GLY A 137 -0.80 -5.11 21.60
CA GLY A 137 -0.07 -5.42 20.40
C GLY A 137 0.07 -6.93 20.18
N SER A 138 0.70 -7.33 19.07
CA SER A 138 0.78 -8.74 18.65
C SER A 138 2.08 -9.45 19.06
N LEU A 139 3.00 -8.80 19.76
CA LEU A 139 4.25 -9.43 20.21
C LEU A 139 3.94 -10.67 21.07
N ASN A 140 4.53 -11.81 20.68
CA ASN A 140 4.29 -13.14 21.27
C ASN A 140 2.87 -13.71 21.06
N HIS A 141 2.04 -13.06 20.22
CA HIS A 141 0.72 -13.52 19.83
C HIS A 141 0.54 -13.58 18.30
N GLU A 142 1.63 -13.45 17.55
CA GLU A 142 1.61 -13.26 16.09
C GLU A 142 0.77 -14.34 15.37
N VAL A 143 0.99 -15.61 15.72
CA VAL A 143 0.26 -16.74 15.11
C VAL A 143 -1.20 -16.79 15.54
N GLN A 144 -1.49 -16.48 16.80
CA GLN A 144 -2.85 -16.46 17.35
C GLN A 144 -3.67 -15.34 16.70
N ASP A 145 -3.10 -14.13 16.65
CA ASP A 145 -3.76 -12.96 16.07
C ASP A 145 -4.00 -13.15 14.58
N ALA A 146 -3.01 -13.64 13.81
CA ALA A 146 -3.16 -13.94 12.40
C ALA A 146 -4.30 -14.93 12.11
N LYS A 147 -4.41 -16.01 12.92
CA LYS A 147 -5.52 -16.97 12.82
C LYS A 147 -6.86 -16.34 13.18
N THR A 148 -6.88 -15.49 14.19
CA THR A 148 -8.08 -14.76 14.62
C THR A 148 -8.56 -13.83 13.50
N TYR A 149 -7.67 -13.03 12.91
CA TYR A 149 -8.00 -12.15 11.78
C TYR A 149 -8.50 -12.94 10.57
N ALA A 150 -7.85 -14.06 10.24
CA ALA A 150 -8.32 -14.95 9.18
C ALA A 150 -9.72 -15.50 9.45
N SER A 151 -10.01 -15.92 10.70
CA SER A 151 -11.32 -16.44 11.10
C SER A 151 -12.43 -15.37 11.02
N TRP A 152 -12.09 -14.11 11.21
CA TRP A 152 -13.02 -12.98 11.07
C TRP A 152 -13.21 -12.55 9.61
N GLY A 153 -12.41 -13.07 8.68
CA GLY A 153 -12.49 -12.71 7.27
C GLY A 153 -11.77 -11.41 6.93
N ILE A 154 -10.74 -11.02 7.69
CA ILE A 154 -9.94 -9.83 7.41
C ILE A 154 -9.16 -9.99 6.10
N ASP A 155 -9.10 -8.92 5.30
CA ASP A 155 -8.46 -8.89 3.97
C ASP A 155 -7.17 -8.07 3.94
N TYR A 156 -6.96 -7.20 4.93
CA TYR A 156 -5.84 -6.28 5.02
C TYR A 156 -5.46 -6.08 6.49
N VAL A 157 -4.18 -6.07 6.80
CA VAL A 157 -3.68 -5.74 8.15
C VAL A 157 -2.58 -4.70 8.07
N LYS A 158 -2.77 -3.58 8.79
CA LYS A 158 -1.71 -2.60 9.08
C LYS A 158 -1.07 -3.00 10.41
N ILE A 159 0.25 -3.18 10.41
CA ILE A 159 1.01 -3.53 11.61
C ILE A 159 2.00 -2.41 11.89
N ASP A 160 1.81 -1.73 13.01
CA ASP A 160 2.60 -0.59 13.45
C ASP A 160 3.84 -1.01 14.24
N TRP A 161 4.61 -0.04 14.75
CA TRP A 161 5.92 -0.24 15.39
C TRP A 161 6.04 0.43 16.75
N CYS A 162 4.95 0.76 17.42
CA CYS A 162 4.96 1.33 18.76
C CYS A 162 5.32 0.25 19.80
N ASN A 163 5.89 0.67 20.94
CA ASN A 163 6.23 -0.24 22.05
C ASN A 163 7.02 -1.50 21.59
N ALA A 164 7.92 -1.32 20.63
CA ALA A 164 8.76 -2.35 20.00
C ALA A 164 10.25 -2.18 20.36
N GLU A 165 10.55 -1.57 21.51
CA GLU A 165 11.90 -1.29 21.97
C GLU A 165 12.74 -2.57 22.08
N GLY A 166 13.95 -2.50 21.53
CA GLY A 166 14.89 -3.64 21.53
C GLY A 166 14.62 -4.69 20.47
N LEU A 167 13.54 -4.58 19.69
CA LEU A 167 13.26 -5.47 18.56
C LEU A 167 13.99 -5.03 17.30
N ASP A 168 14.28 -6.02 16.45
CA ASP A 168 14.72 -5.78 15.07
C ASP A 168 13.51 -5.82 14.15
N PRO A 169 13.20 -4.73 13.40
CA PRO A 169 12.01 -4.69 12.57
C PRO A 169 12.02 -5.74 11.46
N GLU A 170 13.13 -5.99 10.80
CA GLU A 170 13.19 -7.00 9.74
C GLU A 170 12.87 -8.41 10.29
N VAL A 171 13.38 -8.73 11.47
CA VAL A 171 13.12 -10.02 12.15
C VAL A 171 11.67 -10.11 12.62
N GLN A 172 11.15 -9.05 13.25
CA GLN A 172 9.81 -9.09 13.84
C GLN A 172 8.72 -9.10 12.76
N TYR A 173 8.86 -8.27 11.72
CA TYR A 173 7.89 -8.30 10.60
C TYR A 173 7.98 -9.60 9.79
N ALA A 174 9.14 -10.26 9.72
CA ALA A 174 9.24 -11.60 9.12
C ALA A 174 8.43 -12.65 9.90
N LYS A 175 8.42 -12.61 11.25
CA LYS A 175 7.57 -13.49 12.07
C LYS A 175 6.08 -13.25 11.79
N LEU A 176 5.68 -11.97 11.69
CA LEU A 176 4.29 -11.59 11.38
C LEU A 176 3.89 -12.05 9.97
N ARG A 177 4.76 -11.89 8.95
CA ARG A 177 4.56 -12.46 7.62
C ARG A 177 4.31 -13.96 7.69
N ASP A 178 5.16 -14.68 8.39
CA ASP A 178 5.06 -16.15 8.47
C ASP A 178 3.77 -16.57 9.21
N ALA A 179 3.37 -15.83 10.24
CA ALA A 179 2.10 -16.04 10.93
C ALA A 179 0.89 -15.80 10.01
N LEU A 180 0.89 -14.71 9.25
CA LEU A 180 -0.16 -14.40 8.28
C LEU A 180 -0.23 -15.46 7.17
N ALA A 181 0.91 -15.93 6.66
CA ALA A 181 0.96 -16.98 5.65
C ALA A 181 0.37 -18.31 6.16
N GLN A 182 0.54 -18.61 7.45
CA GLN A 182 0.00 -19.81 8.11
C GLN A 182 -1.47 -19.66 8.53
N SER A 183 -2.06 -18.49 8.41
CA SER A 183 -3.45 -18.22 8.84
C SER A 183 -4.51 -18.91 8.00
N GLY A 184 -4.15 -19.33 6.78
CA GLY A 184 -5.06 -19.98 5.81
C GLY A 184 -5.89 -19.00 4.97
N ARG A 185 -5.70 -17.67 5.14
CA ARG A 185 -6.38 -16.63 4.37
C ARG A 185 -5.35 -15.68 3.72
N PRO A 186 -5.52 -15.30 2.44
CA PRO A 186 -4.72 -14.25 1.84
C PRO A 186 -5.10 -12.89 2.44
N ILE A 187 -4.15 -12.25 3.14
CA ILE A 187 -4.32 -10.95 3.81
C ILE A 187 -3.24 -10.01 3.29
N VAL A 188 -3.61 -8.84 2.79
CA VAL A 188 -2.67 -7.79 2.41
C VAL A 188 -1.95 -7.31 3.67
N PHE A 189 -0.63 -7.33 3.65
CA PHE A 189 0.21 -6.97 4.77
C PHE A 189 0.85 -5.59 4.55
N SER A 190 0.47 -4.61 5.37
CA SER A 190 1.02 -3.26 5.42
C SER A 190 1.95 -3.10 6.61
N ILE A 191 3.22 -2.84 6.32
CA ILE A 191 4.27 -2.57 7.30
C ILE A 191 4.28 -1.08 7.64
N CYS A 192 4.15 -0.74 8.91
CA CYS A 192 4.09 0.66 9.37
C CYS A 192 5.18 0.96 10.40
N ASN A 193 6.44 0.89 9.99
CA ASN A 193 7.59 1.21 10.84
C ASN A 193 8.26 2.55 10.52
N TRP A 194 7.54 3.47 9.89
CA TRP A 194 7.93 4.87 9.67
C TRP A 194 9.27 5.07 8.95
N GLY A 195 9.70 4.11 8.14
CA GLY A 195 10.99 4.17 7.44
C GLY A 195 12.19 3.68 8.26
N VAL A 196 11.99 3.25 9.51
CA VAL A 196 13.06 2.74 10.37
C VAL A 196 13.77 1.54 9.73
N LYS A 197 15.10 1.59 9.67
CA LYS A 197 15.94 0.60 8.98
C LYS A 197 15.60 0.38 7.50
N ALA A 198 15.12 1.43 6.82
CA ALA A 198 14.87 1.44 5.37
C ALA A 198 14.02 0.23 4.89
N PRO A 199 12.72 0.15 5.27
CA PRO A 199 11.85 -0.99 4.98
C PRO A 199 11.73 -1.30 3.48
N TRP A 200 11.94 -0.33 2.61
CA TRP A 200 11.99 -0.56 1.16
C TRP A 200 13.08 -1.56 0.71
N ARG A 201 14.11 -1.82 1.53
CA ARG A 201 15.17 -2.77 1.20
C ARG A 201 14.81 -4.23 1.50
N TRP A 202 14.03 -4.47 2.54
CA TRP A 202 13.63 -5.81 3.00
C TRP A 202 12.11 -6.07 2.87
N GLY A 203 11.31 -5.02 2.84
CA GLY A 203 9.85 -5.06 2.73
C GLY A 203 9.32 -5.88 1.55
N PRO A 204 9.94 -5.83 0.32
CA PRO A 204 9.48 -6.65 -0.81
C PRO A 204 9.45 -8.15 -0.56
N LYS A 205 10.20 -8.64 0.44
CA LYS A 205 10.19 -10.06 0.86
C LYS A 205 9.29 -10.32 2.07
N THR A 206 8.67 -9.27 2.60
CA THR A 206 7.98 -9.34 3.90
C THR A 206 6.50 -8.97 3.80
N GLY A 207 6.18 -7.84 3.18
CA GLY A 207 4.80 -7.35 3.07
C GLY A 207 4.46 -6.84 1.67
N ASN A 208 3.24 -6.37 1.51
CA ASN A 208 2.74 -5.85 0.24
C ASN A 208 2.93 -4.33 0.09
N LEU A 209 3.08 -3.62 1.19
CA LEU A 209 3.42 -2.20 1.22
C LEU A 209 4.13 -1.87 2.54
N TRP A 210 4.87 -0.77 2.54
CA TRP A 210 5.63 -0.33 3.72
C TRP A 210 5.71 1.19 3.78
N ARG A 211 5.45 1.73 4.97
CA ARG A 211 5.61 3.15 5.27
C ARG A 211 7.07 3.55 5.11
N THR A 212 7.30 4.58 4.34
CA THR A 212 8.64 5.09 4.03
C THR A 212 9.08 6.21 4.97
N THR A 213 8.13 6.84 5.65
CA THR A 213 8.33 8.01 6.52
C THR A 213 7.42 7.96 7.74
N GLY A 214 7.62 8.86 8.70
CA GLY A 214 6.65 9.15 9.76
C GLY A 214 5.34 9.71 9.20
N ASP A 215 4.34 9.86 10.06
CA ASP A 215 2.95 10.10 9.69
C ASP A 215 2.74 11.42 8.94
N ILE A 216 1.83 11.36 7.97
CA ILE A 216 1.30 12.53 7.26
C ILE A 216 0.27 13.28 8.14
N SER A 217 0.05 14.53 7.82
CA SER A 217 -1.05 15.33 8.35
C SER A 217 -1.61 16.21 7.25
N ASP A 218 -2.83 16.71 7.43
CA ASP A 218 -3.48 17.67 6.53
C ASP A 218 -2.80 19.04 6.60
N ASP A 219 -1.57 19.08 6.09
CA ASP A 219 -0.67 20.23 6.07
C ASP A 219 0.24 20.12 4.83
N TYR A 220 0.36 21.21 4.07
CA TYR A 220 1.10 21.20 2.81
C TYR A 220 2.58 20.90 2.99
N ASP A 221 3.23 21.48 3.99
CA ASP A 221 4.67 21.29 4.21
C ASP A 221 4.96 19.83 4.58
N ARG A 222 4.10 19.24 5.42
CA ARG A 222 4.22 17.83 5.80
C ARG A 222 3.99 16.90 4.62
N MET A 223 2.92 17.10 3.86
CA MET A 223 2.61 16.34 2.64
C MET A 223 3.75 16.48 1.62
N SER A 224 4.22 17.70 1.39
CA SER A 224 5.30 18.02 0.45
C SER A 224 6.62 17.33 0.86
N LEU A 225 7.01 17.43 2.14
CA LEU A 225 8.20 16.76 2.65
C LEU A 225 8.17 15.25 2.41
N ILE A 226 7.05 14.62 2.71
CA ILE A 226 6.86 13.17 2.57
C ILE A 226 6.83 12.75 1.09
N GLY A 227 5.98 13.40 0.29
CA GLY A 227 5.74 13.01 -1.10
C GLY A 227 6.95 13.24 -2.00
N PHE A 228 7.53 14.43 -2.00
CA PHE A 228 8.72 14.72 -2.82
C PHE A 228 9.99 14.01 -2.30
N GLY A 229 9.99 13.60 -1.03
CA GLY A 229 11.03 12.77 -0.43
C GLY A 229 11.07 11.33 -0.97
N GLN A 230 10.06 10.88 -1.72
CA GLN A 230 10.03 9.52 -2.29
C GLN A 230 10.95 9.31 -3.51
N ASN A 231 11.54 10.38 -4.04
CA ASN A 231 12.47 10.26 -5.17
C ASN A 231 13.67 9.38 -4.83
N GLY A 232 13.99 8.41 -5.70
CA GLY A 232 15.06 7.43 -5.51
C GLY A 232 14.57 6.10 -4.89
N LEU A 233 13.29 6.00 -4.49
CA LEU A 233 12.69 4.77 -3.97
C LEU A 233 11.98 3.94 -5.06
N GLU A 234 11.84 4.45 -6.29
CA GLU A 234 11.11 3.83 -7.40
C GLU A 234 11.56 2.39 -7.72
N LYS A 235 12.84 2.09 -7.54
CA LYS A 235 13.42 0.77 -7.80
C LYS A 235 12.99 -0.32 -6.82
N PHE A 236 12.33 0.04 -5.73
CA PHE A 236 11.89 -0.89 -4.69
C PHE A 236 10.41 -1.23 -4.79
N ALA A 237 9.63 -0.42 -5.52
CA ALA A 237 8.20 -0.64 -5.73
C ALA A 237 7.94 -1.44 -7.01
N GLY A 238 6.86 -2.23 -7.00
CA GLY A 238 6.40 -3.00 -8.15
C GLY A 238 5.16 -3.84 -7.83
N PRO A 239 4.62 -4.60 -8.78
CA PRO A 239 3.44 -5.42 -8.54
C PRO A 239 3.58 -6.34 -7.33
N GLY A 240 2.62 -6.23 -6.41
CA GLY A 240 2.59 -6.98 -5.16
C GLY A 240 3.34 -6.34 -3.99
N HIS A 241 4.09 -5.24 -4.21
CA HIS A 241 4.89 -4.60 -3.16
C HIS A 241 5.15 -3.12 -3.45
N TRP A 242 4.71 -2.20 -2.57
CA TRP A 242 4.63 -0.77 -2.84
C TRP A 242 5.26 0.07 -1.74
N ASN A 243 5.95 1.16 -2.12
CA ASN A 243 6.30 2.23 -1.19
C ASN A 243 5.02 2.95 -0.76
N ASP A 244 4.90 3.19 0.52
CA ASP A 244 3.74 3.85 1.12
C ASP A 244 4.16 5.19 1.76
N PRO A 245 3.88 6.33 1.12
CA PRO A 245 4.13 7.65 1.68
C PRO A 245 3.06 8.08 2.69
N ASP A 246 2.17 7.19 3.09
CA ASP A 246 1.00 7.41 3.93
C ASP A 246 -0.27 7.79 3.16
N MET A 247 -1.35 7.99 3.90
CA MET A 247 -2.72 8.16 3.41
C MET A 247 -2.93 9.46 2.64
N LEU A 248 -4.08 9.53 1.96
CA LEU A 248 -4.56 10.76 1.35
C LEU A 248 -5.27 11.64 2.39
N GLU A 249 -4.81 12.88 2.52
CA GLU A 249 -5.45 13.91 3.35
C GLU A 249 -6.53 14.71 2.59
N VAL A 250 -6.79 14.36 1.35
CA VAL A 250 -7.71 15.05 0.44
C VAL A 250 -9.11 15.18 1.06
N GLY A 251 -9.53 16.42 1.33
CA GLY A 251 -10.85 16.73 1.90
C GLY A 251 -10.91 16.78 3.42
N ASN A 252 -9.79 16.72 4.14
CA ASN A 252 -9.74 16.93 5.60
C ASN A 252 -9.91 18.39 6.02
N GLY A 253 -9.63 19.36 5.12
CA GLY A 253 -10.10 20.75 5.23
C GLY A 253 -9.06 21.78 5.65
N LYS A 254 -7.76 21.44 5.83
CA LYS A 254 -6.70 22.40 6.13
C LYS A 254 -5.92 22.83 4.89
N MET A 255 -5.59 21.89 4.00
CA MET A 255 -5.01 22.23 2.71
C MET A 255 -6.07 22.83 1.78
N ASN A 256 -5.66 23.73 0.89
CA ASN A 256 -6.51 24.30 -0.12
C ASN A 256 -6.67 23.37 -1.35
N ARG A 257 -7.49 23.81 -2.32
CA ARG A 257 -7.79 23.05 -3.53
C ARG A 257 -6.55 22.63 -4.32
N ASP A 258 -5.63 23.56 -4.57
CA ASP A 258 -4.46 23.30 -5.39
C ASP A 258 -3.47 22.38 -4.68
N GLU A 259 -3.37 22.49 -3.36
CA GLU A 259 -2.58 21.61 -2.51
C GLU A 259 -3.13 20.19 -2.49
N TYR A 260 -4.45 20.00 -2.40
CA TYR A 260 -5.06 18.67 -2.54
C TYR A 260 -4.87 18.07 -3.94
N ARG A 261 -4.93 18.89 -5.00
CA ARG A 261 -4.64 18.45 -6.36
C ARG A 261 -3.18 18.04 -6.52
N THR A 262 -2.26 18.76 -5.90
CA THR A 262 -0.83 18.41 -5.84
C THR A 262 -0.62 17.09 -5.10
N HIS A 263 -1.26 16.92 -3.95
CA HIS A 263 -1.21 15.69 -3.19
C HIS A 263 -1.67 14.48 -4.01
N MET A 264 -2.85 14.55 -4.62
CA MET A 264 -3.36 13.47 -5.46
C MET A 264 -2.47 13.21 -6.69
N ALA A 265 -2.02 14.27 -7.39
CA ALA A 265 -1.16 14.15 -8.57
C ALA A 265 0.18 13.48 -8.25
N LEU A 266 0.77 13.81 -7.09
CA LEU A 266 2.03 13.22 -6.67
C LEU A 266 1.85 11.75 -6.27
N TRP A 267 0.83 11.41 -5.48
CA TRP A 267 0.56 10.03 -5.05
C TRP A 267 0.35 9.10 -6.24
N VAL A 268 -0.40 9.51 -7.27
CA VAL A 268 -0.61 8.66 -8.44
C VAL A 268 0.65 8.47 -9.29
N ILE A 269 1.52 9.49 -9.37
CA ILE A 269 2.85 9.34 -10.00
C ILE A 269 3.71 8.37 -9.20
N LEU A 270 3.65 8.44 -7.88
CA LEU A 270 4.39 7.57 -6.97
C LEU A 270 3.89 6.12 -6.97
N ALA A 271 2.78 5.79 -7.63
CA ALA A 271 2.10 4.49 -7.46
C ALA A 271 1.91 4.16 -5.97
N ALA A 272 1.46 5.14 -5.20
CA ALA A 272 1.26 5.05 -3.77
C ALA A 272 -0.10 4.42 -3.46
N PRO A 273 -0.25 3.70 -2.34
CA PRO A 273 -1.57 3.29 -1.89
C PRO A 273 -2.52 4.49 -1.76
N LEU A 274 -3.68 4.44 -2.44
CA LEU A 274 -4.68 5.50 -2.38
C LEU A 274 -5.68 5.21 -1.24
N LEU A 275 -5.27 5.48 0.00
CA LEU A 275 -6.09 5.29 1.19
C LEU A 275 -6.63 6.64 1.66
N ALA A 276 -7.90 6.93 1.39
CA ALA A 276 -8.56 8.16 1.81
C ALA A 276 -8.68 8.23 3.35
N GLY A 277 -8.29 9.37 3.94
CA GLY A 277 -8.31 9.58 5.39
C GLY A 277 -9.38 10.55 5.87
N ASN A 278 -10.28 11.03 4.98
CA ASN A 278 -11.32 12.01 5.28
C ASN A 278 -12.68 11.38 5.65
N ASP A 279 -13.63 12.19 6.09
CA ASP A 279 -15.03 11.75 6.25
C ASP A 279 -15.74 11.72 4.90
N ILE A 280 -15.75 10.56 4.26
CA ILE A 280 -16.34 10.36 2.94
C ILE A 280 -17.88 10.42 2.93
N ARG A 281 -18.54 10.40 4.10
CA ARG A 281 -20.00 10.50 4.21
C ARG A 281 -20.52 11.90 3.85
N THR A 282 -19.68 12.92 4.05
CA THR A 282 -20.03 14.33 3.89
C THR A 282 -19.04 15.13 3.05
N MET A 283 -18.22 14.44 2.23
CA MET A 283 -17.23 15.10 1.38
C MET A 283 -17.90 16.04 0.34
N SER A 284 -17.20 17.11 0.02
CA SER A 284 -17.66 18.06 -1.02
C SER A 284 -17.68 17.40 -2.41
N ALA A 285 -18.44 18.00 -3.32
CA ALA A 285 -18.45 17.57 -4.71
C ALA A 285 -17.05 17.62 -5.36
N GLU A 286 -16.25 18.60 -5.00
CA GLU A 286 -14.88 18.77 -5.47
C GLU A 286 -13.95 17.66 -4.93
N THR A 287 -14.02 17.37 -3.62
CA THR A 287 -13.28 16.24 -3.01
C THR A 287 -13.66 14.93 -3.67
N LYS A 288 -14.96 14.69 -3.85
CA LYS A 288 -15.47 13.50 -4.54
C LYS A 288 -14.93 13.40 -5.97
N ASP A 289 -15.01 14.50 -6.75
CA ASP A 289 -14.54 14.52 -8.13
C ASP A 289 -13.03 14.20 -8.22
N LEU A 290 -12.21 14.74 -7.31
CA LEU A 290 -10.78 14.47 -7.27
C LEU A 290 -10.47 13.01 -6.90
N LEU A 291 -11.11 12.48 -5.83
CA LEU A 291 -10.89 11.11 -5.37
C LEU A 291 -11.42 10.05 -6.35
N THR A 292 -12.41 10.39 -7.18
CA THR A 292 -13.02 9.44 -8.13
C THR A 292 -12.67 9.74 -9.60
N ASN A 293 -11.70 10.62 -9.87
CA ASN A 293 -11.27 10.95 -11.23
C ASN A 293 -10.63 9.73 -11.91
N PRO A 294 -11.30 9.12 -12.92
CA PRO A 294 -10.82 7.88 -13.51
C PRO A 294 -9.50 8.04 -14.26
N GLU A 295 -9.23 9.23 -14.83
CA GLU A 295 -7.98 9.47 -15.57
C GLU A 295 -6.78 9.60 -14.62
N VAL A 296 -6.99 10.18 -13.44
CA VAL A 296 -5.97 10.29 -12.40
C VAL A 296 -5.73 8.93 -11.75
N ILE A 297 -6.77 8.20 -11.40
CA ILE A 297 -6.66 6.84 -10.83
C ILE A 297 -5.97 5.89 -11.82
N ALA A 298 -6.24 6.00 -13.13
CA ALA A 298 -5.60 5.17 -14.15
C ALA A 298 -4.07 5.34 -14.19
N VAL A 299 -3.53 6.49 -13.79
CA VAL A 299 -2.09 6.68 -13.63
C VAL A 299 -1.54 5.84 -12.49
N ASP A 300 -2.23 5.84 -11.35
CA ASP A 300 -1.84 5.06 -10.18
C ASP A 300 -1.90 3.56 -10.44
N GLN A 301 -3.03 3.12 -10.98
CA GLN A 301 -3.38 1.72 -11.20
C GLN A 301 -2.85 1.14 -12.51
N ASP A 302 -1.92 1.83 -13.18
CA ASP A 302 -1.37 1.41 -14.47
C ASP A 302 -0.68 0.05 -14.38
N ALA A 303 -1.01 -0.84 -15.33
CA ALA A 303 -0.57 -2.24 -15.34
C ALA A 303 0.95 -2.42 -15.49
N LYS A 304 1.70 -1.39 -15.89
CA LYS A 304 3.16 -1.43 -15.88
C LYS A 304 3.74 -1.58 -14.47
N GLY A 305 2.99 -1.13 -13.45
CA GLY A 305 3.32 -1.33 -12.05
C GLY A 305 4.62 -0.67 -11.61
N VAL A 306 4.94 0.52 -12.11
CA VAL A 306 6.16 1.24 -11.76
C VAL A 306 5.85 2.53 -11.03
N GLN A 307 6.67 2.88 -10.06
CA GLN A 307 6.65 4.19 -9.43
C GLN A 307 7.36 5.21 -10.32
N GLY A 308 6.80 6.42 -10.43
CA GLY A 308 7.45 7.53 -11.10
C GLY A 308 8.60 8.14 -10.29
N HIS A 309 9.37 8.97 -10.95
CA HIS A 309 10.55 9.63 -10.36
C HIS A 309 10.71 11.07 -10.89
N ARG A 310 11.50 11.86 -10.20
CA ARG A 310 11.84 13.22 -10.60
C ARG A 310 12.88 13.22 -11.73
N VAL A 311 12.58 13.94 -12.81
CA VAL A 311 13.47 14.07 -13.96
C VAL A 311 14.13 15.45 -14.07
N TRP A 312 13.56 16.45 -13.40
CA TRP A 312 14.12 17.81 -13.38
C TRP A 312 13.72 18.54 -12.10
N GLN A 313 14.63 19.39 -11.60
CA GLN A 313 14.39 20.29 -10.48
C GLN A 313 15.20 21.56 -10.63
N GLU A 314 14.54 22.68 -10.36
CA GLU A 314 15.17 23.99 -10.19
C GLU A 314 14.53 24.71 -9.00
N GLY A 315 15.28 24.80 -7.90
CA GLY A 315 14.76 25.32 -6.65
C GLY A 315 13.50 24.56 -6.17
N PRO A 316 12.36 25.23 -6.00
CA PRO A 316 11.11 24.61 -5.58
C PRO A 316 10.28 24.03 -6.73
N LEU A 317 10.75 24.12 -7.98
CA LEU A 317 10.04 23.61 -9.15
C LEU A 317 10.54 22.21 -9.51
N GLU A 318 9.62 21.28 -9.72
CA GLU A 318 9.98 19.89 -10.03
C GLU A 318 9.15 19.34 -11.19
N ILE A 319 9.77 18.52 -12.05
CA ILE A 319 9.08 17.71 -13.05
C ILE A 319 9.30 16.24 -12.72
N TRP A 320 8.21 15.52 -12.64
CA TRP A 320 8.18 14.08 -12.35
C TRP A 320 7.55 13.33 -13.53
N THR A 321 7.99 12.12 -13.78
CA THR A 321 7.43 11.27 -14.84
C THR A 321 7.21 9.85 -14.37
N LYS A 322 6.18 9.21 -14.93
CA LYS A 322 5.87 7.79 -14.76
C LYS A 322 5.53 7.20 -16.14
N PRO A 323 6.31 6.23 -16.63
CA PRO A 323 5.98 5.54 -17.85
C PRO A 323 4.76 4.63 -17.66
N LEU A 324 3.83 4.66 -18.63
CA LEU A 324 2.60 3.90 -18.61
C LEU A 324 2.66 2.68 -19.54
N ALA A 325 1.78 1.70 -19.31
CA ALA A 325 1.76 0.44 -20.06
C ALA A 325 1.45 0.62 -21.56
N ASP A 326 0.68 1.64 -21.92
CA ASP A 326 0.34 1.98 -23.32
C ASP A 326 1.45 2.71 -24.07
N GLY A 327 2.61 2.90 -23.45
CA GLY A 327 3.76 3.61 -24.03
C GLY A 327 3.71 5.13 -23.89
N SER A 328 2.65 5.69 -23.31
CA SER A 328 2.58 7.10 -22.92
C SER A 328 3.29 7.34 -21.58
N GLN A 329 3.35 8.60 -21.17
CA GLN A 329 3.90 9.00 -19.87
C GLN A 329 2.90 9.87 -19.10
N ALA A 330 2.75 9.62 -17.81
CA ALA A 330 2.19 10.60 -16.91
C ALA A 330 3.30 11.55 -16.45
N VAL A 331 3.04 12.85 -16.48
CA VAL A 331 4.02 13.89 -16.15
C VAL A 331 3.38 14.90 -15.21
N GLY A 332 4.01 15.12 -14.07
CA GLY A 332 3.62 16.15 -13.10
C GLY A 332 4.57 17.34 -13.17
N LEU A 333 4.03 18.53 -13.39
CA LEU A 333 4.70 19.81 -13.17
C LEU A 333 4.28 20.29 -11.79
N PHE A 334 5.21 20.37 -10.86
CA PHE A 334 4.94 20.76 -9.46
C PHE A 334 5.63 22.06 -9.10
N ASN A 335 4.84 22.98 -8.57
CA ASN A 335 5.33 24.26 -8.06
C ASN A 335 5.19 24.30 -6.53
N ARG A 336 6.32 24.22 -5.84
CA ARG A 336 6.38 24.29 -4.36
C ARG A 336 6.69 25.70 -3.85
N SER A 337 6.67 26.72 -4.74
CA SER A 337 6.93 28.11 -4.36
C SER A 337 5.67 28.83 -3.90
N GLU A 338 5.85 30.03 -3.32
CA GLU A 338 4.80 30.86 -2.75
C GLU A 338 4.03 31.70 -3.79
N SER A 339 4.29 31.52 -5.09
CA SER A 339 3.61 32.24 -6.17
C SER A 339 3.35 31.33 -7.37
N ALA A 340 2.42 31.72 -8.24
CA ALA A 340 2.23 31.05 -9.52
C ALA A 340 3.45 31.24 -10.43
N VAL A 341 3.86 30.18 -11.13
CA VAL A 341 5.05 30.16 -11.99
C VAL A 341 4.73 29.51 -13.34
N LYS A 342 5.24 30.05 -14.43
CA LYS A 342 5.23 29.36 -15.73
C LYS A 342 6.32 28.31 -15.74
N MET A 343 5.92 27.03 -15.89
CA MET A 343 6.83 25.90 -16.03
C MET A 343 6.77 25.35 -17.43
N THR A 344 7.93 25.02 -18.00
CA THR A 344 8.05 24.44 -19.35
C THR A 344 8.54 23.00 -19.24
N LEU A 345 7.76 22.07 -19.78
CA LEU A 345 8.16 20.68 -20.02
C LEU A 345 8.82 20.60 -21.40
N ASP A 346 10.13 20.37 -21.45
CA ASP A 346 10.82 19.94 -22.67
C ASP A 346 10.58 18.43 -22.84
N PHE A 347 10.05 18.02 -24.01
CA PHE A 347 9.71 16.62 -24.27
C PHE A 347 10.94 15.70 -24.28
N LYS A 348 12.12 16.22 -24.58
CA LYS A 348 13.38 15.45 -24.50
C LYS A 348 13.70 15.03 -23.07
N THR A 349 13.33 15.84 -22.05
CA THR A 349 13.57 15.52 -20.64
C THR A 349 12.89 14.22 -20.22
N ILE A 350 11.76 13.89 -20.84
CA ILE A 350 10.99 12.67 -20.57
C ILE A 350 11.12 11.61 -21.68
N GLY A 351 11.98 11.84 -22.69
CA GLY A 351 12.12 10.94 -23.85
C GLY A 351 10.87 10.83 -24.72
N ALA A 352 9.99 11.85 -24.70
CA ALA A 352 8.82 11.90 -25.58
C ALA A 352 9.21 12.39 -26.99
N PRO A 353 8.40 12.07 -28.04
CA PRO A 353 8.64 12.59 -29.40
C PRO A 353 8.47 14.11 -29.46
N SER A 354 9.08 14.76 -30.45
CA SER A 354 8.96 16.20 -30.63
C SER A 354 7.52 16.66 -30.89
N ALA A 355 6.70 15.86 -31.55
CA ALA A 355 5.25 16.08 -31.63
C ALA A 355 4.53 15.14 -30.67
N ALA A 356 3.90 15.67 -29.63
CA ALA A 356 3.21 14.87 -28.61
C ALA A 356 1.79 15.39 -28.34
N LYS A 357 0.84 14.46 -28.19
CA LYS A 357 -0.51 14.75 -27.74
C LYS A 357 -0.53 14.91 -26.23
N LEU A 358 -1.25 15.91 -25.75
CA LEU A 358 -1.33 16.25 -24.34
C LEU A 358 -2.75 16.18 -23.82
N ARG A 359 -2.93 15.51 -22.69
CA ARG A 359 -4.17 15.45 -21.94
C ARG A 359 -3.93 15.96 -20.52
N TYR A 360 -4.68 16.96 -20.06
CA TYR A 360 -4.65 17.44 -18.67
C TYR A 360 -5.61 16.61 -17.84
N LEU A 361 -5.05 15.74 -17.00
CA LEU A 361 -5.82 14.66 -16.34
C LEU A 361 -6.70 15.17 -15.21
N LEU A 362 -6.24 16.15 -14.42
CA LEU A 362 -7.00 16.69 -13.29
C LEU A 362 -8.31 17.35 -13.74
N ASP A 363 -8.34 17.97 -14.93
CA ASP A 363 -9.54 18.61 -15.48
C ASP A 363 -10.15 17.82 -16.64
N ARG A 364 -9.60 16.64 -16.97
CA ARG A 364 -10.04 15.78 -18.09
C ARG A 364 -10.11 16.54 -19.42
N LYS A 365 -9.13 17.46 -19.65
CA LYS A 365 -9.11 18.37 -20.79
C LYS A 365 -8.07 17.94 -21.82
N ASP A 366 -8.50 17.81 -23.08
CA ASP A 366 -7.61 17.65 -24.20
C ASP A 366 -6.93 18.98 -24.51
N LEU A 367 -5.59 18.97 -24.62
CA LEU A 367 -4.77 20.14 -24.93
C LEU A 367 -4.26 20.13 -26.38
N GLY A 368 -4.61 19.08 -27.16
CA GLY A 368 -4.14 18.91 -28.53
C GLY A 368 -2.68 18.46 -28.62
N THR A 369 -2.02 18.78 -29.73
CA THR A 369 -0.64 18.40 -29.99
C THR A 369 0.28 19.60 -29.82
N ALA A 370 1.39 19.41 -29.09
CA ALA A 370 2.45 20.42 -28.96
C ALA A 370 3.75 19.94 -29.64
N GLN A 371 4.60 20.89 -29.99
CA GLN A 371 5.91 20.64 -30.63
C GLN A 371 7.03 20.94 -29.62
N ASP A 372 7.92 19.97 -29.43
CA ASP A 372 9.14 20.03 -28.65
C ASP A 372 8.94 20.31 -27.13
N SER A 373 7.94 21.12 -26.75
CA SER A 373 7.71 21.52 -25.40
C SER A 373 6.25 21.92 -25.13
N TYR A 374 5.90 22.00 -23.84
CA TYR A 374 4.62 22.54 -23.36
C TYR A 374 4.85 23.44 -22.14
N THR A 375 4.26 24.63 -22.14
CA THR A 375 4.34 25.58 -21.02
C THR A 375 2.98 25.73 -20.37
N ALA A 376 2.93 25.58 -19.04
CA ALA A 376 1.74 25.80 -18.22
C ALA A 376 2.04 26.81 -17.11
N GLU A 377 1.04 27.59 -16.73
CA GLU A 377 1.05 28.30 -15.45
C GLU A 377 0.64 27.35 -14.35
N VAL A 378 1.53 27.15 -13.37
CA VAL A 378 1.31 26.27 -12.23
C VAL A 378 1.09 27.13 -11.00
N PRO A 379 -0.08 27.03 -10.31
CA PRO A 379 -0.38 27.84 -9.14
C PRO A 379 0.64 27.67 -8.01
N ARG A 380 0.63 28.57 -7.03
CA ARG A 380 1.30 28.36 -5.74
C ARG A 380 0.91 27.01 -5.16
N HIS A 381 1.88 26.21 -4.74
CA HIS A 381 1.70 24.85 -4.19
C HIS A 381 0.91 23.91 -5.12
N GLY A 382 0.77 24.28 -6.39
CA GLY A 382 -0.07 23.60 -7.37
C GLY A 382 0.66 22.56 -8.20
N ALA A 383 -0.13 21.82 -8.97
CA ALA A 383 0.35 20.83 -9.94
C ALA A 383 -0.42 20.89 -11.25
N VAL A 384 0.27 20.56 -12.33
CA VAL A 384 -0.33 20.21 -13.63
C VAL A 384 0.04 18.74 -13.90
N LEU A 385 -0.96 17.86 -13.97
CA LEU A 385 -0.77 16.44 -14.26
C LEU A 385 -1.19 16.15 -15.70
N LEU A 386 -0.22 15.77 -16.52
CA LEU A 386 -0.41 15.51 -17.95
C LEU A 386 -0.27 14.02 -18.27
N LYS A 387 -1.02 13.55 -19.26
CA LYS A 387 -0.67 12.37 -20.04
C LYS A 387 -0.06 12.85 -21.35
N VAL A 388 1.16 12.39 -21.65
CA VAL A 388 1.94 12.72 -22.85
C VAL A 388 2.02 11.47 -23.71
N SER A 389 1.50 11.53 -24.95
CA SER A 389 1.43 10.39 -25.86
C SER A 389 1.88 10.77 -27.28
N LYS A 390 2.14 9.76 -28.12
CA LYS A 390 2.47 9.94 -29.54
C LYS A 390 1.28 10.44 -30.35
#